data_a16720f36965776ce30e4bf81af6ddff
#
_entry.id   a16720f36965776ce30e4bf81af6ddff
#
_cell.length_a   1.000
_cell.length_b   1.000
_cell.length_c   1.000
_cell.angle_alpha   90.00
_cell.angle_beta   90.00
_cell.angle_gamma   90.00
#
_symmetry.space_group_name_H-M   'P 1'
#
loop_
_entity.id
_entity.type
_entity.pdbx_description
1 polymer ?
#
loop_
_entity_poly.entity_id
_entity_poly.type
_entity_poly.pdbx_seq_one_letter_code
_entity_poly.pdbx_strand_id
1 'polypeptide(L)'
;MAASIPETMEIVSEYTERFEFYHCFETPNMHWLNERLLEKGHKICFMAEYYLPDISRIPDLSCAYQTRILEQKDFRNLYLPEWSNALCKERMQLDVLGVGAYDGNTLVGLAGCSADCSDMWQIGVDVLPEYRRQGIASVLTSTLMREIINRNKVPFYCTAWSNVRSVRNAIKCGFVPAWVEMTAKPADVVDEMNSR
;
A
#
# COMPACT_ATOMS: atom_id res chain seq x y z
N MET A 1 -5.04 16.64 -7.28
CA MET A 1 -4.14 17.27 -6.26
C MET A 1 -2.72 16.87 -6.60
N ALA A 2 -1.77 17.80 -6.52
CA ALA A 2 -0.36 17.51 -6.68
C ALA A 2 0.42 18.09 -5.49
N ALA A 3 1.48 17.40 -5.08
CA ALA A 3 2.43 17.85 -4.07
C ALA A 3 3.84 17.74 -4.66
N SER A 4 4.68 18.75 -4.45
CA SER A 4 6.05 18.75 -4.97
C SER A 4 6.99 19.47 -4.02
N ILE A 5 8.28 19.21 -4.17
CA ILE A 5 9.34 20.00 -3.56
C ILE A 5 9.53 21.30 -4.35
N PRO A 6 10.13 22.36 -3.76
CA PRO A 6 10.29 23.64 -4.43
C PRO A 6 10.94 23.56 -5.81
N GLU A 7 11.95 22.70 -5.97
CA GLU A 7 12.74 22.56 -7.20
C GLU A 7 11.95 22.02 -8.40
N THR A 8 10.85 21.30 -8.15
CA THR A 8 10.00 20.69 -9.18
C THR A 8 8.61 21.31 -9.27
N MET A 9 8.32 22.32 -8.43
CA MET A 9 6.99 22.93 -8.32
C MET A 9 6.48 23.51 -9.65
N GLU A 10 7.33 24.24 -10.38
CA GLU A 10 6.95 24.83 -11.67
C GLU A 10 6.59 23.77 -12.70
N ILE A 11 7.35 22.68 -12.75
CA ILE A 11 7.11 21.55 -13.67
C ILE A 11 5.77 20.88 -13.36
N VAL A 12 5.49 20.64 -12.08
CA VAL A 12 4.25 20.02 -11.64
C VAL A 12 3.05 20.94 -11.88
N SER A 13 3.20 22.26 -11.67
CA SER A 13 2.16 23.25 -11.97
C SER A 13 1.85 23.28 -13.47
N GLU A 14 2.89 23.41 -14.32
CA GLU A 14 2.73 23.38 -15.78
C GLU A 14 2.05 22.06 -16.23
N TYR A 15 2.42 20.93 -15.67
CA TYR A 15 1.82 19.64 -16.00
C TYR A 15 0.32 19.61 -15.71
N THR A 16 -0.09 20.06 -14.52
CA THR A 16 -1.49 20.05 -14.10
C THR A 16 -2.34 21.10 -14.80
N GLU A 17 -1.75 22.16 -15.34
CA GLU A 17 -2.43 23.17 -16.14
C GLU A 17 -2.53 22.78 -17.62
N ARG A 18 -1.51 22.08 -18.13
CA ARG A 18 -1.38 21.69 -19.54
C ARG A 18 -2.29 20.53 -19.95
N PHE A 19 -2.42 19.55 -19.07
CA PHE A 19 -3.16 18.32 -19.37
C PHE A 19 -4.41 18.22 -18.52
N GLU A 20 -5.53 17.87 -19.17
CA GLU A 20 -6.74 17.55 -18.44
C GLU A 20 -6.49 16.40 -17.45
N PHE A 21 -7.07 16.48 -16.28
CA PHE A 21 -6.94 15.47 -15.22
C PHE A 21 -7.10 14.03 -15.74
N TYR A 22 -8.06 13.82 -16.63
CA TYR A 22 -8.33 12.52 -17.22
C TYR A 22 -7.14 11.95 -18.01
N HIS A 23 -6.32 12.80 -18.60
CA HIS A 23 -5.20 12.42 -19.46
C HIS A 23 -3.83 12.43 -18.74
N CYS A 24 -3.78 12.83 -17.47
CA CYS A 24 -2.51 12.92 -16.72
C CYS A 24 -1.75 11.59 -16.61
N PHE A 25 -2.40 10.45 -16.74
CA PHE A 25 -1.78 9.13 -16.65
C PHE A 25 -1.59 8.46 -18.03
N GLU A 26 -1.77 9.19 -19.12
CA GLU A 26 -1.46 8.68 -20.46
C GLU A 26 0.04 8.74 -20.73
N THR A 27 0.54 7.72 -21.42
CA THR A 27 1.99 7.55 -21.66
C THR A 27 2.68 8.78 -22.27
N PRO A 28 2.13 9.48 -23.30
CA PRO A 28 2.78 10.66 -23.87
C PRO A 28 2.91 11.79 -22.84
N ASN A 29 1.90 12.00 -22.01
CA ASN A 29 1.88 13.06 -21.02
C ASN A 29 2.82 12.75 -19.84
N MET A 30 2.83 11.49 -19.38
CA MET A 30 3.80 11.04 -18.39
C MET A 30 5.25 11.14 -18.90
N HIS A 31 5.48 10.86 -20.19
CA HIS A 31 6.81 11.00 -20.80
C HIS A 31 7.28 12.46 -20.76
N TRP A 32 6.42 13.40 -21.15
CA TRP A 32 6.71 14.83 -21.05
C TRP A 32 7.07 15.22 -19.61
N LEU A 33 6.30 14.78 -18.62
CA LEU A 33 6.58 15.06 -17.21
C LEU A 33 7.93 14.48 -16.79
N ASN A 34 8.20 13.23 -17.15
CA ASN A 34 9.43 12.55 -16.80
C ASN A 34 10.69 13.23 -17.40
N GLU A 35 10.63 13.68 -18.66
CA GLU A 35 11.72 14.44 -19.29
C GLU A 35 12.02 15.72 -18.52
N ARG A 36 10.99 16.48 -18.16
CA ARG A 36 11.13 17.73 -17.41
C ARG A 36 11.66 17.49 -15.99
N LEU A 37 11.19 16.45 -15.32
CA LEU A 37 11.68 16.07 -13.99
C LEU A 37 13.15 15.63 -14.04
N LEU A 38 13.59 14.97 -15.11
CA LEU A 38 14.99 14.59 -15.30
C LEU A 38 15.94 15.80 -15.34
N GLU A 39 15.52 16.94 -15.88
CA GLU A 39 16.30 18.17 -15.85
C GLU A 39 16.60 18.65 -14.41
N LYS A 40 15.77 18.21 -13.44
CA LYS A 40 15.91 18.47 -12.00
C LYS A 40 16.41 17.24 -11.21
N GLY A 41 16.92 16.23 -11.90
CA GLY A 41 17.45 15.01 -11.27
C GLY A 41 16.40 14.09 -10.65
N HIS A 42 15.15 14.15 -11.12
CA HIS A 42 14.05 13.29 -10.66
C HIS A 42 13.48 12.44 -11.79
N LYS A 43 12.92 11.29 -11.45
CA LYS A 43 12.22 10.37 -12.39
C LYS A 43 10.89 9.91 -11.80
N ILE A 44 9.91 9.70 -12.65
CA ILE A 44 8.70 8.94 -12.29
C ILE A 44 9.14 7.51 -11.99
N CYS A 45 8.70 6.95 -10.85
CA CYS A 45 9.13 5.62 -10.43
C CYS A 45 7.99 4.69 -10.05
N PHE A 46 6.86 5.22 -9.63
CA PHE A 46 5.81 4.39 -9.09
C PHE A 46 4.42 4.95 -9.40
N MET A 47 3.52 4.05 -9.81
CA MET A 47 2.10 4.35 -9.94
C MET A 47 1.31 3.32 -9.15
N ALA A 48 0.47 3.82 -8.27
CA ALA A 48 -0.38 3.01 -7.42
C ALA A 48 -1.84 3.40 -7.53
N GLU A 49 -2.69 2.44 -7.30
CA GLU A 49 -4.10 2.64 -7.05
C GLU A 49 -4.36 2.48 -5.56
N TYR A 50 -5.13 3.41 -5.00
CA TYR A 50 -5.50 3.49 -3.61
C TYR A 50 -6.97 3.17 -3.42
N TYR A 51 -7.26 2.47 -2.34
CA TYR A 51 -8.58 1.94 -2.03
C TYR A 51 -9.01 2.36 -0.65
N LEU A 52 -10.27 2.75 -0.52
CA LEU A 52 -10.94 2.99 0.76
C LEU A 52 -12.02 1.93 1.01
N PRO A 53 -12.37 1.62 2.26
CA PRO A 53 -13.40 0.66 2.55
C PRO A 53 -14.79 1.19 2.18
N ASP A 54 -15.61 0.37 1.53
CA ASP A 54 -17.05 0.54 1.54
C ASP A 54 -17.61 -0.04 2.85
N ILE A 55 -17.83 0.82 3.83
CA ILE A 55 -18.27 0.41 5.17
C ILE A 55 -19.58 -0.39 5.13
N SER A 56 -20.42 -0.14 4.14
CA SER A 56 -21.72 -0.85 3.97
C SER A 56 -21.55 -2.28 3.44
N ARG A 57 -20.36 -2.63 2.92
CA ARG A 57 -20.10 -3.88 2.21
C ARG A 57 -18.91 -4.67 2.74
N ILE A 58 -18.50 -4.45 4.00
CA ILE A 58 -17.39 -5.21 4.59
C ILE A 58 -17.83 -6.67 4.74
N PRO A 59 -17.24 -7.61 3.98
CA PRO A 59 -17.67 -9.00 4.00
C PRO A 59 -17.21 -9.70 5.29
N ASP A 60 -17.98 -10.67 5.73
CA ASP A 60 -17.55 -11.60 6.77
C ASP A 60 -16.80 -12.76 6.12
N LEU A 61 -15.48 -12.77 6.28
CA LEU A 61 -14.58 -13.74 5.65
C LEU A 61 -13.99 -14.68 6.70
N SER A 62 -13.85 -15.94 6.35
CA SER A 62 -13.23 -16.96 7.19
C SER A 62 -12.17 -17.76 6.44
N CYS A 63 -11.22 -18.31 7.16
CA CYS A 63 -10.24 -19.29 6.66
C CYS A 63 -10.05 -20.41 7.70
N ALA A 64 -9.33 -21.46 7.33
CA ALA A 64 -9.11 -22.62 8.20
C ALA A 64 -8.13 -22.35 9.36
N TYR A 65 -7.46 -21.19 9.36
CA TYR A 65 -6.38 -20.87 10.28
C TYR A 65 -6.85 -19.97 11.42
N GLN A 66 -6.31 -20.19 12.61
CA GLN A 66 -6.56 -19.31 13.75
C GLN A 66 -5.94 -17.92 13.50
N THR A 67 -6.71 -16.86 13.73
CA THR A 67 -6.20 -15.49 13.62
C THR A 67 -6.02 -14.86 15.00
N ARG A 68 -5.00 -14.00 15.15
CA ARG A 68 -4.72 -13.24 16.38
C ARG A 68 -4.40 -11.81 16.03
N ILE A 69 -4.94 -10.89 16.82
CA ILE A 69 -4.56 -9.46 16.76
C ILE A 69 -3.19 -9.31 17.40
N LEU A 70 -2.33 -8.53 16.76
CA LEU A 70 -0.97 -8.22 17.18
C LEU A 70 -0.83 -6.72 17.39
N GLU A 71 -0.26 -6.34 18.51
CA GLU A 71 0.08 -4.96 18.81
C GLU A 71 1.57 -4.70 18.52
N GLN A 72 2.00 -3.45 18.49
CA GLN A 72 3.38 -3.07 18.16
C GLN A 72 4.46 -3.85 18.94
N LYS A 73 4.20 -4.15 20.21
CA LYS A 73 5.12 -4.95 21.06
C LYS A 73 5.38 -6.36 20.53
N ASP A 74 4.44 -6.92 19.78
CA ASP A 74 4.48 -8.29 19.25
C ASP A 74 5.31 -8.37 17.95
N PHE A 75 5.63 -7.22 17.32
CA PHE A 75 6.34 -7.19 16.03
C PHE A 75 7.86 -7.38 16.14
N ARG A 76 8.43 -7.32 17.34
CA ARG A 76 9.87 -7.28 17.56
C ARG A 76 10.68 -8.30 16.74
N ASN A 77 10.17 -9.52 16.61
CA ASN A 77 10.81 -10.62 15.90
C ASN A 77 10.18 -10.91 14.52
N LEU A 78 9.30 -10.02 14.03
CA LEU A 78 8.57 -10.20 12.77
C LEU A 78 9.09 -9.32 11.62
N TYR A 79 10.12 -8.49 11.85
CA TYR A 79 10.77 -7.70 10.80
C TYR A 79 11.70 -8.56 9.95
N LEU A 80 11.10 -9.52 9.24
CA LEU A 80 11.76 -10.51 8.40
C LEU A 80 11.37 -10.28 6.93
N PRO A 81 12.17 -10.72 5.97
CA PRO A 81 11.89 -10.51 4.54
C PRO A 81 10.52 -11.01 4.08
N GLU A 82 10.04 -12.12 4.64
CA GLU A 82 8.74 -12.71 4.33
C GLU A 82 7.54 -11.85 4.74
N TRP A 83 7.72 -10.86 5.64
CA TRP A 83 6.69 -9.95 6.14
C TRP A 83 6.91 -8.49 5.71
N SER A 84 7.71 -8.26 4.67
CA SER A 84 8.15 -6.92 4.25
C SER A 84 7.06 -6.05 3.63
N ASN A 85 5.91 -6.62 3.23
CA ASN A 85 4.75 -5.80 2.86
C ASN A 85 3.87 -5.48 4.08
N ALA A 86 3.79 -6.38 5.07
CA ALA A 86 2.99 -6.19 6.26
C ALA A 86 3.66 -5.23 7.27
N LEU A 87 4.99 -5.27 7.39
CA LEU A 87 5.77 -4.47 8.33
C LEU A 87 6.95 -3.78 7.63
N CYS A 88 7.29 -2.57 8.07
CA CYS A 88 8.38 -1.78 7.50
C CYS A 88 9.53 -1.60 8.50
N LYS A 89 10.62 -2.36 8.32
CA LYS A 89 11.79 -2.33 9.20
C LYS A 89 12.42 -0.94 9.32
N GLU A 90 12.37 -0.15 8.25
CA GLU A 90 12.93 1.20 8.21
C GLU A 90 12.05 2.22 8.96
N ARG A 91 10.81 1.86 9.29
CA ARG A 91 9.82 2.73 9.95
C ARG A 91 9.03 2.00 11.03
N MET A 92 9.69 1.14 11.81
CA MET A 92 9.08 0.28 12.84
C MET A 92 8.16 1.03 13.81
N GLN A 93 8.45 2.30 14.09
CA GLN A 93 7.64 3.14 14.98
C GLN A 93 6.25 3.47 14.43
N LEU A 94 6.04 3.32 13.12
CA LEU A 94 4.76 3.55 12.45
C LEU A 94 3.90 2.28 12.36
N ASP A 95 4.49 1.09 12.52
CA ASP A 95 3.75 -0.17 12.54
C ASP A 95 3.03 -0.31 13.87
N VAL A 96 1.71 -0.16 13.88
CA VAL A 96 0.94 0.01 15.14
C VAL A 96 0.02 -1.15 15.45
N LEU A 97 -0.46 -1.88 14.44
CA LEU A 97 -1.44 -2.94 14.59
C LEU A 97 -1.27 -4.00 13.51
N GLY A 98 -1.54 -5.25 13.84
CA GLY A 98 -1.51 -6.35 12.87
C GLY A 98 -2.50 -7.47 13.19
N VAL A 99 -2.65 -8.38 12.24
CA VAL A 99 -3.39 -9.63 12.39
C VAL A 99 -2.56 -10.76 11.79
N GLY A 100 -2.23 -11.74 12.60
CA GLY A 100 -1.50 -12.94 12.18
C GLY A 100 -2.42 -14.14 11.99
N ALA A 101 -2.18 -14.97 10.97
CA ALA A 101 -2.77 -16.28 10.80
C ALA A 101 -1.79 -17.38 11.22
N TYR A 102 -2.25 -18.40 11.92
CA TYR A 102 -1.40 -19.42 12.52
C TYR A 102 -1.85 -20.83 12.14
N ASP A 103 -0.87 -21.64 11.73
CA ASP A 103 -0.99 -23.08 11.65
C ASP A 103 -0.29 -23.68 12.90
N GLY A 104 -1.08 -24.12 13.87
CA GLY A 104 -0.57 -24.41 15.20
C GLY A 104 0.12 -23.18 15.84
N ASN A 105 1.43 -23.25 16.01
CA ASN A 105 2.25 -22.14 16.53
C ASN A 105 3.01 -21.39 15.45
N THR A 106 2.91 -21.80 14.20
CA THR A 106 3.64 -21.20 13.08
C THR A 106 2.84 -20.05 12.48
N LEU A 107 3.40 -18.85 12.41
CA LEU A 107 2.83 -17.71 11.70
C LEU A 107 2.93 -17.99 10.18
N VAL A 108 1.79 -18.04 9.50
CA VAL A 108 1.71 -18.40 8.08
C VAL A 108 1.21 -17.24 7.19
N GLY A 109 0.67 -16.20 7.81
CA GLY A 109 0.26 -14.97 7.15
C GLY A 109 0.21 -13.83 8.14
N LEU A 110 0.53 -12.63 7.68
CA LEU A 110 0.55 -11.41 8.48
C LEU A 110 -0.05 -10.26 7.66
N ALA A 111 -1.03 -9.58 8.22
CA ALA A 111 -1.40 -8.24 7.80
C ALA A 111 -0.95 -7.25 8.88
N GLY A 112 -0.32 -6.18 8.48
CA GLY A 112 0.08 -5.09 9.36
C GLY A 112 -0.43 -3.76 8.86
N CYS A 113 -0.49 -2.75 9.72
CA CYS A 113 -0.78 -1.40 9.28
C CYS A 113 0.22 -0.39 9.83
N SER A 114 0.52 0.58 8.96
CA SER A 114 1.40 1.71 9.24
C SER A 114 0.57 2.98 9.45
N ALA A 115 0.82 3.69 10.57
CA ALA A 115 0.20 4.96 10.91
C ALA A 115 0.99 6.12 10.28
N ASP A 116 0.99 6.20 8.93
CA ASP A 116 1.69 7.24 8.18
C ASP A 116 1.12 8.64 8.43
N CYS A 117 -0.14 8.73 8.86
CA CYS A 117 -0.72 9.94 9.41
C CYS A 117 -1.64 9.63 10.60
N SER A 118 -2.12 10.69 11.29
CA SER A 118 -2.95 10.55 12.49
C SER A 118 -4.25 9.77 12.24
N ASP A 119 -4.83 9.89 11.06
CA ASP A 119 -6.21 9.45 10.79
C ASP A 119 -6.31 8.30 9.81
N MET A 120 -5.33 8.13 8.92
CA MET A 120 -5.34 7.10 7.89
C MET A 120 -4.18 6.11 8.09
N TRP A 121 -4.52 4.82 8.14
CA TRP A 121 -3.55 3.73 8.35
C TRP A 121 -3.49 2.81 7.14
N GLN A 122 -2.29 2.67 6.58
CA GLN A 122 -2.03 1.84 5.41
C GLN A 122 -1.95 0.37 5.78
N ILE A 123 -2.68 -0.49 5.06
CA ILE A 123 -2.62 -1.94 5.24
C ILE A 123 -1.67 -2.56 4.23
N GLY A 124 -0.74 -3.41 4.72
CA GLY A 124 0.05 -4.35 3.95
C GLY A 124 -0.22 -5.78 4.38
N VAL A 125 0.00 -6.77 3.50
CA VAL A 125 -0.28 -8.17 3.81
C VAL A 125 0.69 -9.11 3.10
N ASP A 126 1.16 -10.11 3.84
CA ASP A 126 1.96 -11.22 3.34
C ASP A 126 1.37 -12.56 3.74
N VAL A 127 1.57 -13.56 2.90
CA VAL A 127 1.25 -14.97 3.17
C VAL A 127 2.36 -15.83 2.62
N LEU A 128 2.87 -16.76 3.42
CA LEU A 128 3.90 -17.70 3.01
C LEU A 128 3.49 -18.46 1.74
N PRO A 129 4.41 -18.72 0.81
CA PRO A 129 4.10 -19.28 -0.50
C PRO A 129 3.23 -20.53 -0.47
N GLU A 130 3.52 -21.46 0.43
CA GLU A 130 2.83 -22.74 0.60
C GLU A 130 1.40 -22.62 1.15
N TYR A 131 1.08 -21.48 1.79
CA TYR A 131 -0.24 -21.18 2.38
C TYR A 131 -1.10 -20.25 1.50
N ARG A 132 -0.60 -19.86 0.33
CA ARG A 132 -1.35 -18.99 -0.59
C ARG A 132 -2.57 -19.68 -1.19
N ARG A 133 -3.51 -18.87 -1.71
CA ARG A 133 -4.79 -19.32 -2.34
C ARG A 133 -5.77 -20.01 -1.39
N GLN A 134 -5.58 -19.90 -0.08
CA GLN A 134 -6.45 -20.47 0.96
C GLN A 134 -7.32 -19.40 1.65
N GLY A 135 -7.40 -18.19 1.09
CA GLY A 135 -8.23 -17.11 1.64
C GLY A 135 -7.58 -16.30 2.76
N ILE A 136 -6.39 -16.68 3.24
CA ILE A 136 -5.72 -16.09 4.40
C ILE A 136 -5.56 -14.57 4.24
N ALA A 137 -4.94 -14.10 3.13
CA ALA A 137 -4.73 -12.67 2.91
C ALA A 137 -6.03 -11.86 3.03
N SER A 138 -7.12 -12.35 2.46
CA SER A 138 -8.41 -11.66 2.50
C SER A 138 -8.99 -11.60 3.91
N VAL A 139 -8.88 -12.69 4.68
CA VAL A 139 -9.34 -12.72 6.07
C VAL A 139 -8.53 -11.76 6.93
N LEU A 140 -7.20 -11.80 6.83
CA LEU A 140 -6.33 -10.91 7.59
C LEU A 140 -6.58 -9.44 7.26
N THR A 141 -6.65 -9.09 5.96
CA THR A 141 -6.93 -7.73 5.50
C THR A 141 -8.29 -7.24 6.00
N SER A 142 -9.36 -8.06 5.88
CA SER A 142 -10.71 -7.70 6.34
C SER A 142 -10.78 -7.55 7.86
N THR A 143 -10.12 -8.44 8.61
CA THR A 143 -10.06 -8.36 10.07
C THR A 143 -9.31 -7.09 10.52
N LEU A 144 -8.14 -6.84 9.93
CA LEU A 144 -7.34 -5.64 10.26
C LEU A 144 -8.09 -4.35 9.91
N MET A 145 -8.77 -4.31 8.76
CA MET A 145 -9.62 -3.19 8.37
C MET A 145 -10.68 -2.87 9.44
N ARG A 146 -11.40 -3.90 9.94
CA ARG A 146 -12.41 -3.73 11.01
C ARG A 146 -11.78 -3.21 12.30
N GLU A 147 -10.61 -3.73 12.67
CA GLU A 147 -9.89 -3.30 13.86
C GLU A 147 -9.42 -1.84 13.78
N ILE A 148 -9.01 -1.37 12.60
CA ILE A 148 -8.65 0.03 12.36
C ILE A 148 -9.88 0.93 12.48
N ILE A 149 -11.01 0.54 11.87
CA ILE A 149 -12.28 1.27 11.96
C ILE A 149 -12.76 1.36 13.42
N ASN A 150 -12.68 0.27 14.19
CA ASN A 150 -13.05 0.22 15.60
C ASN A 150 -12.20 1.18 16.46
N ARG A 151 -11.02 1.56 16.00
CA ARG A 151 -10.14 2.55 16.63
C ARG A 151 -10.39 3.98 16.13
N ASN A 152 -11.48 4.21 15.38
CA ASN A 152 -11.83 5.47 14.76
C ASN A 152 -10.74 5.99 13.80
N LYS A 153 -10.08 5.06 13.08
CA LYS A 153 -9.13 5.37 12.03
C LYS A 153 -9.65 4.90 10.68
N VAL A 154 -9.14 5.49 9.61
CA VAL A 154 -9.51 5.15 8.23
C VAL A 154 -8.46 4.18 7.69
N PRO A 155 -8.80 2.90 7.48
CA PRO A 155 -7.90 1.99 6.80
C PRO A 155 -7.84 2.35 5.32
N PHE A 156 -6.66 2.30 4.73
CA PHE A 156 -6.52 2.35 3.28
C PHE A 156 -5.57 1.25 2.79
N TYR A 157 -5.77 0.90 1.54
CA TYR A 157 -4.97 -0.12 0.89
C TYR A 157 -4.40 0.47 -0.39
N CYS A 158 -3.12 0.24 -0.67
CA CYS A 158 -2.56 0.65 -1.95
C CYS A 158 -1.84 -0.50 -2.64
N THR A 159 -1.78 -0.45 -3.95
CA THR A 159 -1.08 -1.45 -4.74
C THR A 159 -0.63 -0.89 -6.08
N ALA A 160 0.51 -1.37 -6.57
CA ALA A 160 0.95 -1.08 -7.93
C ALA A 160 -0.10 -1.56 -8.95
N TRP A 161 -0.30 -0.83 -10.03
CA TRP A 161 -1.28 -1.13 -11.07
C TRP A 161 -1.16 -2.54 -11.66
N SER A 162 0.06 -3.05 -11.80
CA SER A 162 0.31 -4.38 -12.33
C SER A 162 0.07 -5.51 -11.32
N ASN A 163 -0.12 -5.20 -10.03
CA ASN A 163 -0.34 -6.20 -9.01
C ASN A 163 -1.82 -6.61 -8.89
N VAL A 164 -2.33 -7.23 -9.96
CA VAL A 164 -3.73 -7.68 -10.06
C VAL A 164 -4.15 -8.59 -8.90
N ARG A 165 -3.22 -9.33 -8.31
CA ARG A 165 -3.53 -10.19 -7.15
C ARG A 165 -3.89 -9.35 -5.93
N SER A 166 -3.15 -8.29 -5.68
CA SER A 166 -3.39 -7.35 -4.59
C SER A 166 -4.69 -6.56 -4.82
N VAL A 167 -4.94 -6.10 -6.05
CA VAL A 167 -6.22 -5.48 -6.45
C VAL A 167 -7.41 -6.38 -6.12
N ARG A 168 -7.34 -7.67 -6.53
CA ARG A 168 -8.42 -8.64 -6.24
C ARG A 168 -8.60 -8.87 -4.75
N ASN A 169 -7.52 -8.84 -3.96
CA ASN A 169 -7.61 -8.94 -2.50
C ASN A 169 -8.33 -7.74 -1.91
N ALA A 170 -7.97 -6.52 -2.30
CA ALA A 170 -8.63 -5.29 -1.85
C ALA A 170 -10.14 -5.33 -2.13
N ILE A 171 -10.54 -5.58 -3.38
CA ILE A 171 -11.95 -5.65 -3.78
C ILE A 171 -12.70 -6.75 -2.99
N LYS A 172 -12.10 -7.93 -2.84
CA LYS A 172 -12.68 -9.04 -2.09
C LYS A 172 -12.90 -8.70 -0.61
N CYS A 173 -12.09 -7.83 -0.04
CA CYS A 173 -12.22 -7.37 1.35
C CYS A 173 -13.23 -6.23 1.53
N GLY A 174 -13.86 -5.72 0.45
CA GLY A 174 -14.81 -4.62 0.53
C GLY A 174 -14.18 -3.24 0.36
N PHE A 175 -12.94 -3.16 -0.11
CA PHE A 175 -12.35 -1.91 -0.56
C PHE A 175 -12.84 -1.56 -1.97
N VAL A 176 -12.96 -0.27 -2.24
CA VAL A 176 -13.29 0.30 -3.54
C VAL A 176 -12.21 1.27 -4.00
N PRO A 177 -11.93 1.38 -5.31
CA PRO A 177 -10.99 2.37 -5.84
C PRO A 177 -11.37 3.78 -5.39
N ALA A 178 -10.38 4.53 -4.92
CA ALA A 178 -10.57 5.89 -4.41
C ALA A 178 -9.75 6.92 -5.19
N TRP A 179 -8.47 6.68 -5.43
CA TRP A 179 -7.62 7.53 -6.27
C TRP A 179 -6.45 6.74 -6.84
N VAL A 180 -5.78 7.33 -7.82
CA VAL A 180 -4.49 6.87 -8.33
C VAL A 180 -3.43 7.90 -8.01
N GLU A 181 -2.19 7.45 -7.83
CA GLU A 181 -1.05 8.30 -7.52
C GLU A 181 0.13 7.95 -8.42
N MET A 182 0.79 8.97 -8.90
CA MET A 182 2.07 8.88 -9.59
C MET A 182 3.13 9.55 -8.72
N THR A 183 4.20 8.81 -8.42
CA THR A 183 5.29 9.27 -7.57
C THR A 183 6.57 9.46 -8.39
N ALA A 184 7.29 10.54 -8.14
CA ALA A 184 8.64 10.75 -8.62
C ALA A 184 9.63 10.76 -7.44
N LYS A 185 10.85 10.30 -7.70
CA LYS A 185 11.96 10.26 -6.73
C LYS A 185 13.25 10.74 -7.38
N PRO A 186 14.31 11.04 -6.60
CA PRO A 186 15.65 11.27 -7.15
C PRO A 186 16.06 10.19 -8.14
N ALA A 187 16.67 10.58 -9.24
CA ALA A 187 16.94 9.70 -10.37
C ALA A 187 17.87 8.53 -9.99
N ASP A 188 18.87 8.76 -9.15
CA ASP A 188 19.77 7.75 -8.61
C ASP A 188 19.02 6.66 -7.79
N VAL A 189 18.07 7.08 -6.97
CA VAL A 189 17.22 6.15 -6.20
C VAL A 189 16.39 5.28 -7.15
N VAL A 190 15.82 5.87 -8.21
CA VAL A 190 15.04 5.12 -9.21
C VAL A 190 15.91 4.15 -10.00
N ASP A 191 17.14 4.56 -10.35
CA ASP A 191 18.08 3.71 -11.07
C ASP A 191 18.52 2.51 -10.21
N GLU A 192 18.73 2.71 -8.91
CA GLU A 192 18.98 1.61 -7.97
C GLU A 192 17.77 0.66 -7.85
N MET A 193 16.55 1.19 -7.77
CA MET A 193 15.32 0.37 -7.73
C MET A 193 15.17 -0.52 -8.97
N ASN A 194 15.59 -0.05 -10.14
CA ASN A 194 15.47 -0.75 -11.41
C ASN A 194 16.63 -1.72 -11.69
N SER A 195 17.69 -1.68 -10.90
CA SER A 195 18.86 -2.57 -11.05
C SER A 195 18.75 -3.89 -10.27
N ARG A 196 17.62 -4.13 -9.61
CA ARG A 196 17.33 -5.32 -8.77
C ARG A 196 16.70 -6.47 -9.55
#